data_0731cb878c371398386ec3cabc48ec01
#
_entry.id   0731cb878c371398386ec3cabc48ec01
#
_cell.length_a   1.000
_cell.length_b   1.000
_cell.length_c   1.000
_cell.angle_alpha   90.00
_cell.angle_beta   90.00
_cell.angle_gamma   90.00
#
_symmetry.space_group_name_H-M   'P 1'
#
loop_
_entity.id
_entity.type
_entity.pdbx_description
1 polymer ?
#
loop_
_entity_poly.entity_id
_entity_poly.type
_entity_poly.pdbx_seq_one_letter_code
_entity_poly.pdbx_strand_id
1 'polypeptide(L)'
;MGANLGTTVTNTLASLGHVRHDIEFKRAFAAATVHDFFNILAVLVFLPIELITGYLSSSARWLTDTLIGSSGSDFKSPLKEAVKMPAKWVKELLSNLGAHGDIKGGLMIVIGLAFIFISLAYITKNMRLLVADRVETAINHALGAGSGIVAILIGAIITVSVQSSSITTSVLVPLAASGVLTLGNIYPVTLGANLGTTVTALLASLATGSSAAVTVAIVHTLFNISGIIVF
;
A
#
# COMPACT_ATOMS: atom_id res chain seq x y z
N MET A 1 -6.77 -2.93 -9.16
CA MET A 1 -7.61 -1.74 -9.40
C MET A 1 -8.51 -1.42 -8.20
N GLY A 2 -9.42 -2.30 -7.76
CA GLY A 2 -10.33 -2.03 -6.65
C GLY A 2 -9.67 -1.69 -5.30
N ALA A 3 -8.51 -2.25 -5.01
CA ALA A 3 -7.77 -1.92 -3.79
C ALA A 3 -7.41 -0.43 -3.69
N ASN A 4 -7.03 0.21 -4.80
CA ASN A 4 -6.72 1.63 -4.83
C ASN A 4 -7.96 2.49 -4.51
N LEU A 5 -9.13 2.12 -5.04
CA LEU A 5 -10.38 2.84 -4.76
C LEU A 5 -10.80 2.72 -3.28
N GLY A 6 -10.57 1.56 -2.66
CA GLY A 6 -10.94 1.33 -1.26
C GLY A 6 -10.11 2.12 -0.25
N THR A 7 -8.85 2.43 -0.57
CA THR A 7 -7.95 3.14 0.37
C THR A 7 -8.23 4.64 0.49
N THR A 8 -8.95 5.22 -0.45
CA THR A 8 -9.15 6.67 -0.55
C THR A 8 -10.23 7.20 0.40
N VAL A 9 -11.19 6.36 0.79
CA VAL A 9 -12.28 6.71 1.73
C VAL A 9 -11.76 7.29 3.05
N THR A 10 -10.63 6.77 3.54
CA THR A 10 -10.02 7.24 4.81
C THR A 10 -9.64 8.73 4.74
N ASN A 11 -9.13 9.19 3.59
CA ASN A 11 -8.73 10.58 3.40
C ASN A 11 -9.94 11.52 3.37
N THR A 12 -11.02 11.09 2.72
CA THR A 12 -12.27 11.84 2.69
C THR A 12 -12.85 11.99 4.10
N LEU A 13 -12.82 10.93 4.91
CA LEU A 13 -13.22 11.01 6.32
C LEU A 13 -12.30 11.94 7.12
N ALA A 14 -10.99 11.92 6.88
CA ALA A 14 -10.04 12.82 7.54
C ALA A 14 -10.34 14.30 7.23
N SER A 15 -10.77 14.62 5.99
CA SER A 15 -11.11 15.99 5.60
C SER A 15 -12.33 16.55 6.36
N LEU A 16 -13.26 15.69 6.80
CA LEU A 16 -14.43 16.10 7.58
C LEU A 16 -14.07 16.69 8.94
N GLY A 17 -12.85 16.40 9.45
CA GLY A 17 -12.32 17.05 10.68
C GLY A 17 -12.21 18.57 10.56
N HIS A 18 -12.15 19.12 9.34
CA HIS A 18 -12.03 20.53 9.03
C HIS A 18 -13.34 21.21 8.62
N VAL A 19 -14.48 20.53 8.70
CA VAL A 19 -15.79 21.00 8.18
C VAL A 19 -16.27 22.32 8.79
N ARG A 20 -15.75 22.69 9.97
CA ARG A 20 -16.14 23.93 10.67
C ARG A 20 -15.52 25.20 10.08
N HIS A 21 -14.46 25.06 9.29
CA HIS A 21 -13.72 26.16 8.66
C HIS A 21 -13.76 26.03 7.15
N ASP A 22 -14.60 26.82 6.50
CA ASP A 22 -14.92 26.70 5.06
C ASP A 22 -13.68 26.64 4.15
N ILE A 23 -12.69 27.51 4.36
CA ILE A 23 -11.46 27.54 3.56
C ILE A 23 -10.58 26.32 3.82
N GLU A 24 -10.41 25.94 5.09
CA GLU A 24 -9.64 24.75 5.47
C GLU A 24 -10.30 23.48 4.94
N PHE A 25 -11.61 23.38 5.06
CA PHE A 25 -12.36 22.23 4.55
C PHE A 25 -12.24 22.08 3.04
N LYS A 26 -12.38 23.18 2.27
CA LYS A 26 -12.19 23.13 0.82
C LYS A 26 -10.81 22.62 0.42
N ARG A 27 -9.75 23.06 1.10
CA ARG A 27 -8.38 22.60 0.85
C ARG A 27 -8.20 21.14 1.28
N ALA A 28 -8.67 20.78 2.47
CA ALA A 28 -8.61 19.42 2.99
C ALA A 28 -9.35 18.42 2.08
N PHE A 29 -10.58 18.79 1.69
CA PHE A 29 -11.40 17.95 0.83
C PHE A 29 -10.80 17.79 -0.57
N ALA A 30 -10.28 18.87 -1.16
CA ALA A 30 -9.58 18.79 -2.43
C ALA A 30 -8.34 17.90 -2.35
N ALA A 31 -7.55 17.99 -1.28
CA ALA A 31 -6.39 17.14 -1.05
C ALA A 31 -6.76 15.66 -0.84
N ALA A 32 -7.87 15.41 -0.15
CA ALA A 32 -8.38 14.06 0.05
C ALA A 32 -8.86 13.42 -1.26
N THR A 33 -9.59 14.19 -2.07
CA THR A 33 -10.26 13.68 -3.27
C THR A 33 -9.38 13.64 -4.51
N VAL A 34 -8.27 14.38 -4.58
CA VAL A 34 -7.35 14.32 -5.73
C VAL A 34 -6.82 12.90 -5.98
N HIS A 35 -6.57 12.15 -4.91
CA HIS A 35 -6.18 10.75 -4.97
C HIS A 35 -7.30 9.85 -5.52
N ASP A 36 -8.56 10.12 -5.13
CA ASP A 36 -9.74 9.41 -5.62
C ASP A 36 -9.91 9.61 -7.12
N PHE A 37 -9.83 10.87 -7.57
CA PHE A 37 -9.95 11.21 -8.99
C PHE A 37 -8.90 10.51 -9.83
N PHE A 38 -7.64 10.51 -9.40
CA PHE A 38 -6.60 9.77 -10.10
C PHE A 38 -6.94 8.28 -10.22
N ASN A 39 -7.32 7.63 -9.12
CA ASN A 39 -7.62 6.21 -9.11
C ASN A 39 -8.86 5.88 -9.96
N ILE A 40 -9.91 6.71 -9.90
CA ILE A 40 -11.10 6.55 -10.73
C ILE A 40 -10.76 6.70 -12.21
N LEU A 41 -10.02 7.74 -12.60
CA LEU A 41 -9.61 7.97 -13.99
C LEU A 41 -8.72 6.82 -14.49
N ALA A 42 -7.76 6.36 -13.68
CA ALA A 42 -6.92 5.23 -14.03
C ALA A 42 -7.76 3.95 -14.24
N VAL A 43 -8.75 3.68 -13.40
CA VAL A 43 -9.65 2.52 -13.58
C VAL A 43 -10.51 2.68 -14.82
N LEU A 44 -11.09 3.85 -15.06
CA LEU A 44 -11.93 4.11 -16.24
C LEU A 44 -11.19 3.92 -17.57
N VAL A 45 -9.89 4.23 -17.59
CA VAL A 45 -9.07 4.06 -18.79
C VAL A 45 -8.51 2.64 -18.88
N PHE A 46 -7.86 2.14 -17.82
CA PHE A 46 -7.12 0.88 -17.92
C PHE A 46 -7.98 -0.36 -17.74
N LEU A 47 -9.16 -0.29 -17.11
CA LEU A 47 -10.04 -1.46 -17.02
C LEU A 47 -10.60 -1.87 -18.39
N PRO A 48 -11.17 -0.97 -19.22
CA PRO A 48 -11.58 -1.33 -20.59
C PRO A 48 -10.41 -1.84 -21.45
N ILE A 49 -9.25 -1.18 -21.38
CA ILE A 49 -8.05 -1.63 -22.10
C ILE A 49 -7.68 -3.06 -21.70
N GLU A 50 -7.67 -3.35 -20.38
CA GLU A 50 -7.35 -4.68 -19.88
C GLU A 50 -8.36 -5.73 -20.33
N LEU A 51 -9.67 -5.41 -20.29
CA LEU A 51 -10.73 -6.33 -20.73
C LEU A 51 -10.65 -6.68 -22.22
N ILE A 52 -10.19 -5.74 -23.06
CA ILE A 52 -10.09 -5.93 -24.51
C ILE A 52 -8.75 -6.58 -24.90
N THR A 53 -7.65 -6.15 -24.27
CA THR A 53 -6.29 -6.51 -24.75
C THR A 53 -5.59 -7.50 -23.82
N GLY A 54 -5.96 -7.59 -22.55
CA GLY A 54 -5.23 -8.34 -21.53
C GLY A 54 -3.80 -7.81 -21.29
N TYR A 55 -3.57 -6.53 -21.61
CA TYR A 55 -2.24 -5.91 -21.59
C TYR A 55 -1.53 -6.05 -20.24
N LEU A 56 -2.20 -5.71 -19.13
CA LEU A 56 -1.61 -5.80 -17.78
C LEU A 56 -1.36 -7.26 -17.38
N SER A 57 -2.34 -8.13 -17.62
CA SER A 57 -2.24 -9.55 -17.29
C SER A 57 -1.15 -10.25 -18.09
N SER A 58 -1.05 -9.99 -19.40
CA SER A 58 -0.05 -10.60 -20.26
C SER A 58 1.36 -10.12 -19.91
N SER A 59 1.52 -8.81 -19.73
CA SER A 59 2.81 -8.22 -19.33
C SER A 59 3.25 -8.72 -17.94
N ALA A 60 2.32 -8.82 -16.99
CA ALA A 60 2.63 -9.31 -15.66
C ALA A 60 3.02 -10.80 -15.66
N ARG A 61 2.35 -11.64 -16.45
CA ARG A 61 2.72 -13.06 -16.61
C ARG A 61 4.11 -13.18 -17.19
N TRP A 62 4.39 -12.47 -18.28
CA TRP A 62 5.71 -12.46 -18.89
C TRP A 62 6.81 -12.05 -17.91
N LEU A 63 6.58 -11.00 -17.12
CA LEU A 63 7.52 -10.57 -16.08
C LEU A 63 7.68 -11.63 -14.98
N THR A 64 6.57 -12.23 -14.52
CA THR A 64 6.61 -13.28 -13.50
C THR A 64 7.42 -14.49 -13.98
N ASP A 65 7.16 -14.95 -15.22
CA ASP A 65 7.85 -16.09 -15.84
C ASP A 65 9.35 -15.82 -16.02
N THR A 66 9.70 -14.57 -16.35
CA THR A 66 11.10 -14.14 -16.51
C THR A 66 11.84 -14.05 -15.18
N LEU A 67 11.17 -13.54 -14.12
CA LEU A 67 11.79 -13.29 -12.82
C LEU A 67 11.85 -14.53 -11.91
N ILE A 68 10.85 -15.40 -11.99
CA ILE A 68 10.65 -16.51 -11.04
C ILE A 68 10.73 -17.87 -11.75
N GLY A 69 10.55 -17.90 -13.07
CA GLY A 69 10.50 -19.11 -13.90
C GLY A 69 9.07 -19.53 -14.25
N SER A 70 8.94 -20.15 -15.42
CA SER A 70 7.67 -20.49 -16.09
C SER A 70 6.88 -21.65 -15.46
N SER A 71 7.25 -22.12 -14.29
CA SER A 71 6.65 -23.33 -13.72
C SER A 71 5.51 -23.01 -12.76
N GLY A 72 4.48 -22.33 -13.06
CA GLY A 72 3.22 -22.18 -12.29
C GLY A 72 3.16 -22.78 -10.87
N SER A 73 4.28 -23.26 -10.36
CA SER A 73 4.50 -23.93 -9.08
C SER A 73 5.04 -22.96 -8.03
N ASP A 74 4.85 -23.30 -6.78
CA ASP A 74 5.46 -22.61 -5.65
C ASP A 74 6.99 -22.54 -5.81
N PHE A 75 7.56 -21.35 -5.75
CA PHE A 75 9.01 -21.13 -5.76
C PHE A 75 9.58 -21.09 -4.33
N LYS A 76 10.83 -21.47 -4.19
CA LYS A 76 11.54 -21.35 -2.89
C LYS A 76 11.91 -19.91 -2.63
N SER A 77 11.09 -19.23 -1.83
CA SER A 77 11.39 -17.86 -1.38
C SER A 77 12.05 -17.90 -0.01
N PRO A 78 13.24 -17.29 0.18
CA PRO A 78 13.83 -17.13 1.51
C PRO A 78 12.91 -16.37 2.48
N LEU A 79 12.14 -15.42 1.95
CA LEU A 79 11.17 -14.66 2.72
C LEU A 79 10.02 -15.56 3.23
N LYS A 80 9.55 -16.50 2.41
CA LYS A 80 8.54 -17.50 2.81
C LYS A 80 9.00 -18.33 4.01
N GLU A 81 10.26 -18.77 4.02
CA GLU A 81 10.81 -19.54 5.13
C GLU A 81 10.94 -18.70 6.41
N ALA A 82 11.41 -17.46 6.29
CA ALA A 82 11.53 -16.53 7.42
C ALA A 82 10.16 -16.23 8.06
N VAL A 83 9.13 -15.97 7.24
CA VAL A 83 7.76 -15.68 7.71
C VAL A 83 7.10 -16.91 8.36
N LYS A 84 7.44 -18.13 7.90
CA LYS A 84 6.91 -19.36 8.48
C LYS A 84 7.55 -19.75 9.83
N MET A 85 8.72 -19.21 10.14
CA MET A 85 9.46 -19.58 11.36
C MET A 85 8.66 -19.37 12.65
N PRO A 86 8.04 -18.20 12.90
CA PRO A 86 7.20 -18.00 14.09
C PRO A 86 6.00 -18.96 14.15
N ALA A 87 5.37 -19.22 13.00
CA ALA A 87 4.23 -20.15 12.94
C ALA A 87 4.64 -21.61 13.24
N LYS A 88 5.81 -22.04 12.78
CA LYS A 88 6.39 -23.36 13.12
C LYS A 88 6.64 -23.46 14.63
N TRP A 89 7.25 -22.44 15.22
CA TRP A 89 7.53 -22.40 16.66
C TRP A 89 6.26 -22.47 17.50
N VAL A 90 5.23 -21.70 17.18
CA VAL A 90 3.92 -21.76 17.85
C VAL A 90 3.29 -23.15 17.70
N LYS A 91 3.37 -23.74 16.51
CA LYS A 91 2.84 -25.10 16.23
C LYS A 91 3.53 -26.15 17.07
N GLU A 92 4.85 -26.09 17.24
CA GLU A 92 5.63 -27.00 18.07
C GLU A 92 5.30 -26.82 19.57
N LEU A 93 5.22 -25.56 20.03
CA LEU A 93 4.83 -25.24 21.40
C LEU A 93 3.46 -25.83 21.75
N LEU A 94 2.46 -25.66 20.90
CA LEU A 94 1.12 -26.21 21.12
C LEU A 94 1.13 -27.75 21.12
N SER A 95 1.95 -28.38 20.27
CA SER A 95 2.10 -29.82 20.27
C SER A 95 2.69 -30.36 21.60
N ASN A 96 3.71 -29.68 22.11
CA ASN A 96 4.37 -30.02 23.37
C ASN A 96 3.44 -29.83 24.58
N LEU A 97 2.48 -28.89 24.48
CA LEU A 97 1.43 -28.69 25.49
C LEU A 97 0.25 -29.66 25.37
N GLY A 98 0.33 -30.65 24.47
CA GLY A 98 -0.69 -31.68 24.31
C GLY A 98 -1.90 -31.27 23.45
N ALA A 99 -1.84 -30.13 22.75
CA ALA A 99 -2.90 -29.75 21.83
C ALA A 99 -2.82 -30.56 20.53
N HIS A 100 -3.89 -31.29 20.20
CA HIS A 100 -3.96 -32.17 19.01
C HIS A 100 -5.23 -31.91 18.21
N GLY A 101 -5.24 -32.30 16.92
CA GLY A 101 -6.40 -32.22 16.05
C GLY A 101 -6.99 -30.84 15.92
N ASP A 102 -8.31 -30.74 16.01
CA ASP A 102 -9.09 -29.50 15.81
C ASP A 102 -8.82 -28.43 16.87
N ILE A 103 -8.51 -28.84 18.11
CA ILE A 103 -8.16 -27.93 19.21
C ILE A 103 -6.88 -27.17 18.86
N LYS A 104 -5.86 -27.86 18.34
CA LYS A 104 -4.62 -27.24 17.89
C LYS A 104 -4.86 -26.28 16.73
N GLY A 105 -5.70 -26.67 15.76
CA GLY A 105 -6.09 -25.80 14.64
C GLY A 105 -6.78 -24.54 15.12
N GLY A 106 -7.75 -24.66 16.00
CA GLY A 106 -8.48 -23.53 16.61
C GLY A 106 -7.56 -22.58 17.38
N LEU A 107 -6.66 -23.11 18.21
CA LEU A 107 -5.68 -22.31 18.96
C LEU A 107 -4.72 -21.58 18.01
N MET A 108 -4.26 -22.22 16.94
CA MET A 108 -3.40 -21.57 15.94
C MET A 108 -4.10 -20.39 15.24
N ILE A 109 -5.40 -20.52 14.94
CA ILE A 109 -6.19 -19.44 14.35
C ILE A 109 -6.29 -18.27 15.35
N VAL A 110 -6.66 -18.54 16.59
CA VAL A 110 -6.80 -17.50 17.63
C VAL A 110 -5.47 -16.78 17.86
N ILE A 111 -4.37 -17.50 18.02
CA ILE A 111 -3.04 -16.94 18.20
C ILE A 111 -2.63 -16.13 16.96
N GLY A 112 -2.87 -16.66 15.75
CA GLY A 112 -2.58 -15.94 14.50
C GLY A 112 -3.34 -14.62 14.38
N LEU A 113 -4.63 -14.62 14.70
CA LEU A 113 -5.44 -13.40 14.75
C LEU A 113 -4.92 -12.41 15.80
N ALA A 114 -4.58 -12.89 17.00
CA ALA A 114 -4.01 -12.05 18.04
C ALA A 114 -2.69 -11.40 17.59
N PHE A 115 -1.79 -12.15 16.95
CA PHE A 115 -0.56 -11.61 16.38
C PHE A 115 -0.83 -10.54 15.31
N ILE A 116 -1.80 -10.76 14.43
CA ILE A 116 -2.20 -9.77 13.40
C ILE A 116 -2.66 -8.48 14.07
N PHE A 117 -3.61 -8.55 15.01
CA PHE A 117 -4.15 -7.36 15.67
C PHE A 117 -3.12 -6.62 16.53
N ILE A 118 -2.29 -7.35 17.28
CA ILE A 118 -1.20 -6.76 18.07
C ILE A 118 -0.19 -6.07 17.15
N SER A 119 0.23 -6.74 16.07
CA SER A 119 1.18 -6.18 15.10
C SER A 119 0.62 -4.93 14.43
N LEU A 120 -0.63 -4.95 13.98
CA LEU A 120 -1.29 -3.78 13.39
C LEU A 120 -1.38 -2.62 14.38
N ALA A 121 -1.80 -2.87 15.62
CA ALA A 121 -1.88 -1.83 16.67
C ALA A 121 -0.49 -1.25 16.95
N TYR A 122 0.54 -2.09 17.06
CA TYR A 122 1.92 -1.67 17.33
C TYR A 122 2.50 -0.86 16.17
N ILE A 123 2.34 -1.35 14.92
CA ILE A 123 2.77 -0.64 13.72
C ILE A 123 2.07 0.71 13.64
N THR A 124 0.73 0.75 13.75
CA THR A 124 -0.04 1.99 13.65
C THR A 124 0.38 3.01 14.70
N LYS A 125 0.58 2.58 15.97
CA LYS A 125 1.01 3.44 17.05
C LYS A 125 2.40 4.04 16.80
N ASN A 126 3.37 3.21 16.44
CA ASN A 126 4.75 3.66 16.23
C ASN A 126 4.90 4.49 14.96
N MET A 127 4.17 4.14 13.90
CA MET A 127 4.25 4.88 12.63
C MET A 127 3.65 6.28 12.75
N ARG A 128 2.56 6.48 13.48
CA ARG A 128 2.02 7.83 13.73
C ARG A 128 3.04 8.76 14.39
N LEU A 129 3.85 8.24 15.31
CA LEU A 129 4.86 9.01 16.03
C LEU A 129 6.10 9.33 15.14
N LEU A 130 6.47 8.41 14.24
CA LEU A 130 7.66 8.55 13.39
C LEU A 130 7.39 9.32 12.10
N VAL A 131 6.15 9.28 11.61
CA VAL A 131 5.82 9.74 10.26
C VAL A 131 5.48 11.21 10.23
N ALA A 132 4.79 11.76 11.24
CA ALA A 132 4.32 13.15 11.20
C ALA A 132 5.48 14.13 10.95
N ASP A 133 6.52 14.09 11.75
CA ASP A 133 7.67 15.01 11.66
C ASP A 133 8.55 14.74 10.43
N ARG A 134 8.68 13.48 10.03
CA ARG A 134 9.53 13.10 8.89
C ARG A 134 8.85 13.32 7.54
N VAL A 135 7.53 13.16 7.46
CA VAL A 135 6.77 13.43 6.23
C VAL A 135 6.82 14.92 5.92
N GLU A 136 6.61 15.79 6.90
CA GLU A 136 6.70 17.24 6.71
C GLU A 136 8.09 17.64 6.21
N THR A 137 9.16 17.16 6.84
CA THR A 137 10.54 17.44 6.43
C THR A 137 10.85 16.89 5.02
N ALA A 138 10.43 15.66 4.72
CA ALA A 138 10.65 15.03 3.41
C ALA A 138 9.88 15.75 2.30
N ILE A 139 8.65 16.18 2.58
CA ILE A 139 7.84 16.93 1.63
C ILE A 139 8.44 18.32 1.39
N ASN A 140 8.89 19.00 2.43
CA ASN A 140 9.57 20.30 2.27
C ASN A 140 10.85 20.17 1.43
N HIS A 141 11.58 19.05 1.57
CA HIS A 141 12.73 18.73 0.70
C HIS A 141 12.30 18.48 -0.76
N ALA A 142 11.22 17.75 -0.97
CA ALA A 142 10.66 17.52 -2.31
C ALA A 142 10.23 18.82 -2.98
N LEU A 143 9.61 19.73 -2.22
CA LEU A 143 9.17 21.03 -2.71
C LEU A 143 10.37 21.92 -3.09
N GLY A 144 11.45 21.89 -2.31
CA GLY A 144 12.70 22.60 -2.61
C GLY A 144 13.41 22.09 -3.87
N ALA A 145 13.22 20.80 -4.22
CA ALA A 145 13.80 20.20 -5.42
C ALA A 145 13.05 20.53 -6.72
N GLY A 146 11.81 21.08 -6.65
CA GLY A 146 11.01 21.51 -7.81
C GLY A 146 10.62 20.37 -8.79
N SER A 147 10.89 19.10 -8.45
CA SER A 147 10.67 17.95 -9.32
C SER A 147 9.54 17.06 -8.81
N GLY A 148 8.49 16.90 -9.63
CA GLY A 148 7.39 15.96 -9.36
C GLY A 148 7.87 14.52 -9.15
N ILE A 149 8.93 14.10 -9.85
CA ILE A 149 9.51 12.76 -9.73
C ILE A 149 10.10 12.54 -8.31
N VAL A 150 10.79 13.54 -7.76
CA VAL A 150 11.31 13.46 -6.39
C VAL A 150 10.17 13.33 -5.38
N ALA A 151 9.07 14.06 -5.57
CA ALA A 151 7.90 13.96 -4.72
C ALA A 151 7.23 12.58 -4.81
N ILE A 152 7.13 11.97 -5.99
CA ILE A 152 6.66 10.59 -6.19
C ILE A 152 7.57 9.60 -5.42
N LEU A 153 8.88 9.70 -5.58
CA LEU A 153 9.83 8.82 -4.89
C LEU A 153 9.72 8.95 -3.37
N ILE A 154 9.60 10.16 -2.85
CA ILE A 154 9.41 10.41 -1.41
C ILE A 154 8.10 9.79 -0.92
N GLY A 155 6.99 10.00 -1.63
CA GLY A 155 5.70 9.37 -1.32
C GLY A 155 5.78 7.84 -1.31
N ALA A 156 6.50 7.25 -2.27
CA ALA A 156 6.73 5.82 -2.33
C ALA A 156 7.57 5.32 -1.15
N ILE A 157 8.69 5.97 -0.85
CA ILE A 157 9.58 5.60 0.26
C ILE A 157 8.85 5.67 1.60
N ILE A 158 8.11 6.77 1.84
CA ILE A 158 7.31 6.93 3.06
C ILE A 158 6.30 5.78 3.16
N THR A 159 5.55 5.50 2.10
CA THR A 159 4.53 4.46 2.10
C THR A 159 5.11 3.07 2.32
N VAL A 160 6.24 2.74 1.69
CA VAL A 160 6.96 1.47 1.93
C VAL A 160 7.40 1.37 3.40
N SER A 161 7.91 2.45 3.97
CA SER A 161 8.37 2.49 5.36
C SER A 161 7.21 2.32 6.35
N VAL A 162 6.07 2.98 6.07
CA VAL A 162 4.87 2.96 6.92
C VAL A 162 3.98 1.74 6.65
N GLN A 163 4.17 1.07 5.51
CA GLN A 163 3.33 -0.03 5.02
C GLN A 163 1.85 0.34 4.85
N SER A 164 1.56 1.64 4.64
CA SER A 164 0.19 2.14 4.51
C SER A 164 0.13 3.45 3.73
N SER A 165 -0.44 3.40 2.53
CA SER A 165 -0.70 4.62 1.74
C SER A 165 -1.74 5.52 2.39
N SER A 166 -2.73 4.96 3.08
CA SER A 166 -3.75 5.74 3.78
C SER A 166 -3.16 6.59 4.90
N ILE A 167 -2.15 6.08 5.64
CA ILE A 167 -1.44 6.87 6.64
C ILE A 167 -0.64 7.98 5.97
N THR A 168 0.11 7.65 4.91
CA THR A 168 0.91 8.63 4.15
C THR A 168 0.03 9.77 3.64
N THR A 169 -1.08 9.45 3.00
CA THR A 169 -1.95 10.45 2.37
C THR A 169 -2.83 11.20 3.38
N SER A 170 -3.24 10.59 4.50
CA SER A 170 -4.03 11.28 5.52
C SER A 170 -3.24 12.36 6.27
N VAL A 171 -1.91 12.24 6.36
CA VAL A 171 -1.05 13.30 6.91
C VAL A 171 -1.03 14.54 5.99
N LEU A 172 -1.23 14.38 4.68
CA LEU A 172 -1.27 15.49 3.73
C LEU A 172 -2.52 16.36 3.89
N VAL A 173 -3.63 15.79 4.37
CA VAL A 173 -4.92 16.48 4.49
C VAL A 173 -4.86 17.70 5.43
N PRO A 174 -4.39 17.59 6.69
CA PRO A 174 -4.24 18.75 7.58
C PRO A 174 -3.20 19.76 7.07
N LEU A 175 -2.13 19.32 6.40
CA LEU A 175 -1.14 20.23 5.79
C LEU A 175 -1.72 21.03 4.63
N ALA A 176 -2.64 20.44 3.86
CA ALA A 176 -3.42 21.14 2.87
C ALA A 176 -4.42 22.12 3.50
N ALA A 177 -5.13 21.68 4.54
CA ALA A 177 -6.11 22.50 5.28
C ALA A 177 -5.47 23.80 5.77
N SER A 178 -4.31 23.70 6.42
CA SER A 178 -3.55 24.86 6.91
C SER A 178 -2.96 25.75 5.81
N GLY A 179 -2.95 25.27 4.55
CA GLY A 179 -2.37 25.99 3.41
C GLY A 179 -0.86 25.88 3.29
N VAL A 180 -0.22 25.01 4.10
CA VAL A 180 1.22 24.71 4.00
C VAL A 180 1.53 24.00 2.67
N LEU A 181 0.64 23.10 2.23
CA LEU A 181 0.78 22.38 0.97
C LEU A 181 -0.32 22.75 -0.02
N THR A 182 0.07 22.90 -1.28
CA THR A 182 -0.86 23.05 -2.42
C THR A 182 -1.22 21.69 -3.00
N LEU A 183 -2.29 21.60 -3.80
CA LEU A 183 -2.64 20.37 -4.53
C LEU A 183 -1.52 19.90 -5.46
N GLY A 184 -0.81 20.85 -6.11
CA GLY A 184 0.32 20.54 -6.98
C GLY A 184 1.47 19.86 -6.24
N ASN A 185 1.64 20.14 -4.93
CA ASN A 185 2.63 19.47 -4.09
C ASN A 185 2.14 18.09 -3.61
N ILE A 186 0.86 17.96 -3.29
CA ILE A 186 0.26 16.75 -2.72
C ILE A 186 0.09 15.68 -3.79
N TYR A 187 -0.33 16.05 -4.99
CA TYR A 187 -0.64 15.11 -6.05
C TYR A 187 0.50 14.14 -6.36
N PRO A 188 1.74 14.57 -6.67
CA PRO A 188 2.82 13.62 -6.94
C PRO A 188 3.18 12.75 -5.71
N VAL A 189 3.03 13.24 -4.48
CA VAL A 189 3.24 12.44 -3.28
C VAL A 189 2.18 11.33 -3.17
N THR A 190 0.92 11.61 -3.53
CA THR A 190 -0.15 10.59 -3.54
C THR A 190 0.06 9.55 -4.62
N LEU A 191 0.59 9.92 -5.79
CA LEU A 191 1.02 8.97 -6.83
C LEU A 191 2.12 8.05 -6.32
N GLY A 192 3.09 8.62 -5.62
CA GLY A 192 4.15 7.87 -4.94
C GLY A 192 3.60 6.91 -3.88
N ALA A 193 2.60 7.33 -3.11
CA ALA A 193 1.96 6.47 -2.12
C ALA A 193 1.28 5.25 -2.76
N ASN A 194 0.64 5.41 -3.92
CA ASN A 194 0.12 4.28 -4.70
C ASN A 194 1.24 3.32 -5.13
N LEU A 195 2.34 3.86 -5.64
CA LEU A 195 3.49 3.05 -6.05
C LEU A 195 4.11 2.31 -4.85
N GLY A 196 4.24 2.97 -3.69
CA GLY A 196 4.74 2.36 -2.46
C GLY A 196 3.89 1.18 -1.99
N THR A 197 2.56 1.26 -2.15
CA THR A 197 1.65 0.15 -1.85
C THR A 197 1.93 -1.07 -2.72
N THR A 198 2.31 -0.89 -3.99
CA THR A 198 2.64 -2.01 -4.87
C THR A 198 3.93 -2.71 -4.46
N VAL A 199 4.92 -1.99 -3.95
CA VAL A 199 6.15 -2.59 -3.38
C VAL A 199 5.79 -3.45 -2.17
N THR A 200 4.90 -2.97 -1.29
CA THR A 200 4.38 -3.76 -0.15
C THR A 200 3.68 -5.03 -0.63
N ALA A 201 2.84 -4.92 -1.66
CA ALA A 201 2.14 -6.07 -2.25
C ALA A 201 3.12 -7.08 -2.87
N LEU A 202 4.18 -6.62 -3.55
CA LEU A 202 5.25 -7.48 -4.09
C LEU A 202 5.97 -8.23 -2.96
N LEU A 203 6.38 -7.55 -1.89
CA LEU A 203 7.02 -8.17 -0.73
C LEU A 203 6.12 -9.23 -0.10
N ALA A 204 4.83 -8.91 0.10
CA ALA A 204 3.85 -9.85 0.62
C ALA A 204 3.67 -11.06 -0.31
N SER A 205 3.61 -10.86 -1.62
CA SER A 205 3.47 -11.94 -2.61
C SER A 205 4.67 -12.89 -2.61
N LEU A 206 5.89 -12.35 -2.49
CA LEU A 206 7.12 -13.14 -2.36
C LEU A 206 7.11 -13.99 -1.09
N ALA A 207 6.52 -13.49 0.01
CA ALA A 207 6.38 -14.25 1.25
C ALA A 207 5.43 -15.45 1.12
N THR A 208 4.47 -15.42 0.18
CA THR A 208 3.59 -16.59 -0.09
C THR A 208 4.33 -17.69 -0.83
N GLY A 209 5.33 -17.37 -1.66
CA GLY A 209 6.01 -18.30 -2.57
C GLY A 209 5.11 -18.80 -3.70
N SER A 210 4.04 -18.06 -4.04
CA SER A 210 3.12 -18.37 -5.14
C SER A 210 3.36 -17.47 -6.33
N SER A 211 3.62 -18.04 -7.51
CA SER A 211 3.79 -17.28 -8.75
C SER A 211 2.54 -16.49 -9.13
N ALA A 212 1.36 -17.04 -8.86
CA ALA A 212 0.09 -16.35 -9.08
C ALA A 212 -0.04 -15.07 -8.21
N ALA A 213 0.38 -15.14 -6.94
CA ALA A 213 0.38 -13.98 -6.05
C ALA A 213 1.33 -12.88 -6.56
N VAL A 214 2.51 -13.28 -7.04
CA VAL A 214 3.48 -12.34 -7.63
C VAL A 214 2.93 -11.72 -8.91
N THR A 215 2.29 -12.50 -9.78
CA THR A 215 1.64 -11.97 -10.98
C THR A 215 0.60 -10.90 -10.64
N VAL A 216 -0.25 -11.14 -9.64
CA VAL A 216 -1.26 -10.14 -9.19
C VAL A 216 -0.58 -8.88 -8.66
N ALA A 217 0.50 -9.00 -7.88
CA ALA A 217 1.25 -7.85 -7.39
C ALA A 217 1.92 -7.05 -8.53
N ILE A 218 2.45 -7.74 -9.56
CA ILE A 218 3.00 -7.09 -10.75
C ILE A 218 1.90 -6.39 -11.56
N VAL A 219 0.72 -7.00 -11.74
CA VAL A 219 -0.45 -6.32 -12.36
C VAL A 219 -0.76 -5.02 -11.64
N HIS A 220 -0.78 -5.04 -10.30
CA HIS A 220 -1.03 -3.85 -9.49
C HIS A 220 0.06 -2.77 -9.72
N THR A 221 1.32 -3.18 -9.77
CA THR A 221 2.45 -2.28 -10.05
C THR A 221 2.34 -1.65 -11.44
N LEU A 222 2.12 -2.47 -12.47
CA LEU A 222 1.97 -2.00 -13.85
C LEU A 222 0.78 -1.05 -14.01
N PHE A 223 -0.35 -1.34 -13.36
CA PHE A 223 -1.51 -0.47 -13.34
C PHE A 223 -1.17 0.93 -12.79
N ASN A 224 -0.49 0.99 -11.63
CA ASN A 224 -0.11 2.27 -11.02
C ASN A 224 0.92 3.02 -11.86
N ILE A 225 1.94 2.34 -12.40
CA ILE A 225 2.93 2.96 -13.29
C ILE A 225 2.25 3.50 -14.56
N SER A 226 1.36 2.72 -15.18
CA SER A 226 0.63 3.16 -16.37
C SER A 226 -0.24 4.38 -16.08
N GLY A 227 -0.91 4.41 -14.91
CA GLY A 227 -1.67 5.57 -14.45
C GLY A 227 -0.80 6.81 -14.27
N ILE A 228 0.37 6.68 -13.64
CA ILE A 228 1.31 7.79 -13.41
C ILE A 228 1.88 8.34 -14.72
N ILE A 229 2.04 7.49 -15.75
CA ILE A 229 2.55 7.94 -17.06
C ILE A 229 1.47 8.70 -17.84
N VAL A 230 0.20 8.32 -17.71
CA VAL A 230 -0.91 8.89 -18.49
C VAL A 230 -1.48 10.16 -17.86
N PHE A 231 -1.49 10.26 -16.54
CA PHE A 231 -2.09 11.34 -15.76
C PHE A 231 -1.07 12.09 -14.92
#